data_f63749f980988bededb915142e76c89c
#
_entry.id   f63749f980988bededb915142e76c89c
#
_cell.length_a   1.000
_cell.length_b   1.000
_cell.length_c   1.000
_cell.angle_alpha   90.00
_cell.angle_beta   90.00
_cell.angle_gamma   90.00
#
_symmetry.space_group_name_H-M   'P 1'
#
loop_
_entity.id
_entity.type
_entity.pdbx_description
1 polymer ?
#
loop_
_entity_poly.entity_id
_entity_poly.type
_entity_poly.pdbx_seq_one_letter_code
_entity_poly.pdbx_strand_id
1 'polypeptide(L)'
;MKITKHILAACILTGMAACDTDKEIAVFNEDSGAIKINAVIDAAYTRSNPTGTNEQQMQFNNGDQILLSCEDGSVTYMLAGGQWAPTDNYYLRWGNEPVTYSAFYPVTEGTSVANFSLPINQQSLENLASADYMTCTVEDAINEGSGVLHLNMNRRMAKVIMTLDDIDSQSKALGVKIGSYQGYTDGNVSSGTALVSPYVTIPEGGKAGQSGCKYTAIVAPGAANPNSTFVSLNYKGEDLVLPGIPAIKAGFCYEFTLKVEGSVIRLSEPIVTPWETGTINGGDATELQLDAYYVKEHATGNATGMDWDNAMGVDGLRNLLRTNTNLSLIHISEPTRHS
;
A
#
# COMPACT_ATOMS: atom_id res chain seq x y z
N MET A 1 33.75 55.40 60.39
CA MET A 1 32.52 54.63 60.14
C MET A 1 32.63 54.08 58.76
N LYS A 2 33.02 52.80 58.61
CA LYS A 2 33.29 52.14 57.31
C LYS A 2 32.05 51.30 56.94
N ILE A 3 31.45 51.59 55.77
CA ILE A 3 30.33 50.85 55.20
C ILE A 3 30.92 49.92 54.12
N THR A 4 30.83 48.66 54.38
CA THR A 4 31.28 47.61 53.49
C THR A 4 30.11 47.26 52.51
N LYS A 5 30.35 47.42 51.22
CA LYS A 5 29.39 47.06 50.15
C LYS A 5 29.61 45.57 49.79
N HIS A 6 28.63 44.73 50.02
CA HIS A 6 28.56 43.40 49.46
C HIS A 6 27.90 43.46 48.09
N ILE A 7 28.65 43.11 47.05
CA ILE A 7 28.13 42.91 45.70
C ILE A 7 27.65 41.45 45.62
N LEU A 8 26.36 41.28 45.48
CA LEU A 8 25.76 40.00 45.23
C LEU A 8 25.72 39.78 43.72
N ALA A 9 26.59 38.87 43.21
CA ALA A 9 26.52 38.44 41.81
C ALA A 9 25.38 37.46 41.60
N ALA A 10 24.34 37.89 40.94
CA ALA A 10 23.26 37.01 40.49
C ALA A 10 23.66 36.35 39.16
N CYS A 11 24.00 35.08 39.21
CA CYS A 11 24.12 34.24 38.02
C CYS A 11 22.73 33.97 37.45
N ILE A 12 22.42 34.62 36.34
CA ILE A 12 21.26 34.27 35.52
C ILE A 12 21.62 33.04 34.69
N LEU A 13 21.20 31.86 35.13
CA LEU A 13 21.13 30.67 34.28
C LEU A 13 19.94 30.84 33.35
N THR A 14 20.22 31.24 32.10
CA THR A 14 19.26 31.06 31.03
C THR A 14 19.19 29.57 30.67
N GLY A 15 18.23 28.89 31.29
CA GLY A 15 17.82 27.56 30.87
C GLY A 15 17.25 27.65 29.43
N MET A 16 17.99 27.14 28.47
CA MET A 16 17.41 26.79 27.17
C MET A 16 16.43 25.65 27.44
N ALA A 17 15.14 25.98 27.49
CA ALA A 17 14.10 24.99 27.33
C ALA A 17 14.16 24.51 25.88
N ALA A 18 14.90 23.42 25.65
CA ALA A 18 14.65 22.60 24.48
C ALA A 18 13.21 22.13 24.61
N CYS A 19 12.34 22.60 23.75
CA CYS A 19 11.05 21.95 23.51
C CYS A 19 11.37 20.61 22.87
N ASP A 20 11.60 19.63 23.71
CA ASP A 20 11.51 18.24 23.34
C ASP A 20 10.02 17.94 23.22
N THR A 21 9.53 17.98 21.98
CA THR A 21 8.20 17.46 21.65
C THR A 21 8.30 15.95 21.48
N ASP A 22 8.98 15.28 22.37
CA ASP A 22 8.71 13.90 22.66
C ASP A 22 7.31 13.87 23.29
N LYS A 23 6.31 13.65 22.48
CA LYS A 23 5.06 13.10 23.00
C LYS A 23 5.47 11.82 23.69
N GLU A 24 5.50 11.84 25.00
CA GLU A 24 5.60 10.62 25.80
C GLU A 24 4.55 9.67 25.24
N ILE A 25 5.05 8.64 24.53
CA ILE A 25 4.22 7.51 24.16
C ILE A 25 3.75 6.97 25.50
N ALA A 26 2.47 7.12 25.79
CA ALA A 26 1.88 6.60 27.00
C ALA A 26 2.29 5.14 27.08
N VAL A 27 3.11 4.81 28.08
CA VAL A 27 3.53 3.42 28.32
C VAL A 27 2.24 2.65 28.53
N PHE A 28 1.90 1.82 27.54
CA PHE A 28 0.73 0.99 27.55
C PHE A 28 0.85 0.07 28.78
N ASN A 29 0.07 0.36 29.80
CA ASN A 29 0.06 -0.43 31.03
C ASN A 29 -0.60 -1.76 30.64
N GLU A 30 0.20 -2.83 30.56
CA GLU A 30 -0.24 -4.15 30.08
C GLU A 30 -1.33 -4.70 31.00
N ASP A 31 -2.57 -4.33 30.70
CA ASP A 31 -3.73 -5.00 31.22
C ASP A 31 -3.83 -6.36 30.54
N SER A 32 -3.78 -7.44 31.30
CA SER A 32 -3.72 -8.83 30.81
C SER A 32 -4.90 -9.24 29.92
N GLY A 33 -5.95 -8.43 29.84
CA GLY A 33 -7.13 -8.66 28.99
C GLY A 33 -7.21 -7.75 27.76
N ALA A 34 -6.32 -6.78 27.61
CA ALA A 34 -6.35 -5.84 26.49
C ALA A 34 -5.97 -6.53 25.18
N ILE A 35 -6.70 -6.20 24.10
CA ILE A 35 -6.36 -6.65 22.76
C ILE A 35 -5.16 -5.85 22.26
N LYS A 36 -4.07 -6.55 21.96
CA LYS A 36 -2.95 -6.01 21.17
C LYS A 36 -3.21 -6.34 19.71
N ILE A 37 -2.82 -5.49 18.79
CA ILE A 37 -2.93 -5.81 17.36
C ILE A 37 -1.55 -5.94 16.69
N ASN A 38 -1.50 -6.80 15.70
CA ASN A 38 -0.42 -6.86 14.72
C ASN A 38 -1.04 -6.77 13.32
N ALA A 39 -0.87 -5.63 12.66
CA ALA A 39 -1.46 -5.39 11.36
C ALA A 39 -0.38 -5.47 10.26
N VAL A 40 -0.72 -6.22 9.20
CA VAL A 40 0.08 -6.34 7.98
C VAL A 40 -0.79 -6.04 6.77
N ILE A 41 -0.17 -5.59 5.67
CA ILE A 41 -0.88 -5.29 4.43
C ILE A 41 -0.83 -6.52 3.53
N ASP A 42 -2.01 -6.94 3.01
CA ASP A 42 -2.20 -8.01 2.01
C ASP A 42 -1.45 -9.32 2.28
N ALA A 43 -1.31 -9.72 3.55
CA ALA A 43 -0.69 -10.98 4.00
C ALA A 43 0.53 -11.44 3.17
N ALA A 44 1.28 -10.51 2.62
CA ALA A 44 2.50 -10.86 1.92
C ALA A 44 3.42 -11.61 2.89
N TYR A 45 3.73 -12.82 2.56
CA TYR A 45 4.59 -13.73 3.31
C TYR A 45 6.02 -13.18 3.38
N THR A 46 6.22 -12.10 4.11
CA THR A 46 7.56 -11.55 4.33
C THR A 46 7.99 -11.83 5.75
N ARG A 47 8.99 -12.66 5.88
CA ARG A 47 9.69 -12.91 7.14
C ARG A 47 10.53 -11.71 7.62
N SER A 48 10.50 -10.60 6.92
CA SER A 48 11.15 -9.34 7.28
C SER A 48 10.20 -8.19 6.98
N ASN A 49 10.09 -7.23 7.89
CA ASN A 49 9.38 -5.98 7.63
C ASN A 49 9.92 -5.39 6.33
N PRO A 50 9.11 -5.21 5.30
CA PRO A 50 9.56 -4.58 4.08
C PRO A 50 9.95 -3.13 4.41
N THR A 51 11.12 -2.72 3.98
CA THR A 51 11.54 -1.32 4.04
C THR A 51 10.98 -0.61 2.81
N GLY A 52 9.66 -0.47 2.75
CA GLY A 52 9.02 0.32 1.70
C GLY A 52 9.10 1.81 1.98
N THR A 53 9.00 2.65 0.96
CA THR A 53 8.77 4.08 1.10
C THR A 53 7.27 4.36 1.19
N ASN A 54 6.87 5.50 1.75
CA ASN A 54 5.48 5.95 1.72
C ASN A 54 4.94 6.02 0.29
N GLU A 55 5.79 6.33 -0.67
CA GLU A 55 5.46 6.35 -2.10
C GLU A 55 5.07 4.97 -2.63
N GLN A 56 5.75 3.92 -2.16
CA GLN A 56 5.45 2.54 -2.55
C GLN A 56 4.26 1.98 -1.79
N GLN A 57 4.00 2.50 -0.59
CA GLN A 57 2.92 2.09 0.30
C GLN A 57 2.90 0.60 0.59
N MET A 58 4.06 0.09 0.94
CA MET A 58 4.29 -1.34 1.13
C MET A 58 4.17 -1.76 2.59
N GLN A 59 4.17 -0.81 3.51
CA GLN A 59 4.08 -1.03 4.95
C GLN A 59 3.39 0.15 5.62
N PHE A 60 2.90 -0.07 6.81
CA PHE A 60 2.46 1.01 7.69
C PHE A 60 3.65 1.80 8.21
N ASN A 61 3.45 3.09 8.38
CA ASN A 61 4.46 4.02 8.87
C ASN A 61 4.09 4.51 10.27
N ASN A 62 5.09 4.99 11.01
CA ASN A 62 4.83 5.64 12.29
C ASN A 62 3.83 6.78 12.11
N GLY A 63 2.77 6.78 12.92
CA GLY A 63 1.67 7.72 12.85
C GLY A 63 0.45 7.20 12.09
N ASP A 64 0.57 6.11 11.33
CA ASP A 64 -0.60 5.47 10.71
C ASP A 64 -1.57 4.97 11.76
N GLN A 65 -2.86 5.08 11.47
CA GLN A 65 -3.93 4.72 12.39
C GLN A 65 -4.87 3.69 11.77
N ILE A 66 -5.23 2.68 12.55
CA ILE A 66 -6.25 1.68 12.23
C ILE A 66 -7.34 1.77 13.28
N LEU A 67 -8.60 1.84 12.83
CA LEU A 67 -9.73 1.66 13.73
C LEU A 67 -10.13 0.20 13.75
N LEU A 68 -10.15 -0.39 14.94
CA LEU A 68 -10.65 -1.73 15.23
C LEU A 68 -12.00 -1.61 15.91
N SER A 69 -12.99 -2.38 15.47
CA SER A 69 -14.35 -2.39 16.03
C SER A 69 -14.89 -3.81 16.19
N CYS A 70 -15.76 -3.98 17.19
CA CYS A 70 -16.62 -5.15 17.39
C CYS A 70 -17.96 -4.69 17.96
N GLU A 71 -18.82 -5.62 18.38
CA GLU A 71 -20.11 -5.28 19.01
C GLU A 71 -19.98 -4.47 20.32
N ASP A 72 -18.89 -4.67 21.05
CA ASP A 72 -18.63 -3.97 22.33
C ASP A 72 -18.10 -2.55 22.17
N GLY A 73 -17.71 -2.13 20.94
CA GLY A 73 -17.21 -0.78 20.69
C GLY A 73 -16.09 -0.72 19.65
N SER A 74 -15.35 0.38 19.69
CA SER A 74 -14.24 0.61 18.75
C SER A 74 -13.07 1.30 19.43
N VAL A 75 -11.86 1.02 18.94
CA VAL A 75 -10.61 1.62 19.38
C VAL A 75 -9.74 1.96 18.19
N THR A 76 -9.17 3.17 18.18
CA THR A 76 -8.14 3.55 17.20
C THR A 76 -6.78 3.17 17.75
N TYR A 77 -6.02 2.43 16.95
CA TYR A 77 -4.61 2.09 17.22
C TYR A 77 -3.73 2.93 16.31
N MET A 78 -2.63 3.42 16.85
CA MET A 78 -1.60 4.15 16.09
C MET A 78 -0.29 3.37 16.12
N LEU A 79 0.39 3.31 14.99
CA LEU A 79 1.73 2.71 14.91
C LEU A 79 2.77 3.70 15.42
N ALA A 80 3.54 3.30 16.43
CA ALA A 80 4.62 4.08 16.99
C ALA A 80 5.78 3.16 17.39
N GLY A 81 7.00 3.44 16.92
CA GLY A 81 8.18 2.63 17.23
C GLY A 81 8.05 1.16 16.81
N GLY A 82 7.28 0.87 15.77
CA GLY A 82 7.02 -0.50 15.29
C GLY A 82 5.98 -1.27 16.11
N GLN A 83 5.27 -0.61 17.01
CA GLN A 83 4.21 -1.22 17.83
C GLN A 83 2.90 -0.45 17.64
N TRP A 84 1.79 -1.18 17.59
CA TRP A 84 0.46 -0.60 17.59
C TRP A 84 -0.02 -0.39 19.02
N ALA A 85 -0.41 0.84 19.33
CA ALA A 85 -0.94 1.21 20.65
C ALA A 85 -2.25 1.98 20.49
N PRO A 86 -3.23 1.83 21.41
CA PRO A 86 -4.42 2.64 21.41
C PRO A 86 -4.08 4.13 21.50
N THR A 87 -4.83 4.98 20.80
CA THR A 87 -4.66 6.43 20.87
C THR A 87 -5.25 7.03 22.16
N ASP A 88 -6.19 6.32 22.77
CA ASP A 88 -6.88 6.70 24.00
C ASP A 88 -6.56 5.67 25.10
N ASN A 89 -6.91 6.02 26.34
CA ASN A 89 -6.80 5.08 27.47
C ASN A 89 -7.90 3.99 27.48
N TYR A 90 -8.58 3.81 26.36
CA TYR A 90 -9.60 2.79 26.16
C TYR A 90 -9.08 1.72 25.21
N TYR A 91 -9.37 0.47 25.52
CA TYR A 91 -9.03 -0.68 24.68
C TYR A 91 -10.12 -1.75 24.75
N LEU A 92 -10.29 -2.46 23.64
CA LEU A 92 -11.14 -3.64 23.59
C LEU A 92 -10.47 -4.76 24.40
N ARG A 93 -11.31 -5.64 24.96
CA ARG A 93 -10.84 -6.78 25.77
C ARG A 93 -11.24 -8.09 25.11
N TRP A 94 -10.40 -9.06 25.29
CA TRP A 94 -10.74 -10.43 24.93
C TRP A 94 -11.88 -10.91 25.84
N GLY A 95 -12.95 -11.42 25.19
CA GLY A 95 -14.03 -12.14 25.85
C GLY A 95 -13.73 -13.62 26.03
N ASN A 96 -14.68 -14.35 26.63
CA ASN A 96 -14.63 -15.80 26.73
C ASN A 96 -15.25 -16.49 25.51
N GLU A 97 -16.02 -15.76 24.72
CA GLU A 97 -16.71 -16.24 23.52
C GLU A 97 -16.01 -15.69 22.27
N PRO A 98 -16.12 -16.38 21.13
CA PRO A 98 -15.62 -15.88 19.86
C PRO A 98 -16.28 -14.55 19.48
N VAL A 99 -15.50 -13.59 18.99
CA VAL A 99 -15.96 -12.25 18.58
C VAL A 99 -15.48 -11.95 17.17
N THR A 100 -16.35 -11.33 16.37
CA THR A 100 -15.97 -10.82 15.05
C THR A 100 -15.45 -9.39 15.19
N TYR A 101 -14.21 -9.18 14.73
CA TYR A 101 -13.57 -7.86 14.66
C TYR A 101 -13.52 -7.38 13.24
N SER A 102 -13.78 -6.09 13.06
CA SER A 102 -13.62 -5.38 11.78
C SER A 102 -12.66 -4.22 11.93
N ALA A 103 -11.78 -4.03 10.96
CA ALA A 103 -10.82 -2.96 10.97
C ALA A 103 -10.76 -2.22 9.63
N PHE A 104 -10.37 -0.95 9.64
CA PHE A 104 -10.13 -0.17 8.44
C PHE A 104 -9.00 0.84 8.59
N TYR A 105 -8.41 1.21 7.46
CA TYR A 105 -7.39 2.23 7.27
C TYR A 105 -7.72 3.01 5.97
N PRO A 106 -7.45 4.32 5.89
CA PRO A 106 -7.02 5.23 6.95
C PRO A 106 -8.18 5.63 7.86
N VAL A 107 -7.86 6.06 9.09
CA VAL A 107 -8.85 6.61 10.03
C VAL A 107 -9.05 8.09 9.72
N THR A 108 -10.04 8.40 8.90
CA THR A 108 -10.42 9.76 8.51
C THR A 108 -11.92 9.95 8.68
N GLU A 109 -12.38 11.19 8.71
CA GLU A 109 -13.79 11.50 8.82
C GLU A 109 -14.60 10.85 7.68
N GLY A 110 -15.71 10.19 8.03
CA GLY A 110 -16.57 9.48 7.08
C GLY A 110 -16.05 8.14 6.58
N THR A 111 -14.85 7.71 6.97
CA THR A 111 -14.33 6.38 6.63
C THR A 111 -14.85 5.33 7.60
N SER A 112 -15.20 4.16 7.08
CA SER A 112 -15.61 2.96 7.81
C SER A 112 -15.24 1.72 7.01
N VAL A 113 -15.57 0.52 7.50
CA VAL A 113 -15.38 -0.73 6.72
C VAL A 113 -16.25 -0.80 5.45
N ALA A 114 -17.27 0.05 5.34
CA ALA A 114 -18.20 0.07 4.21
C ALA A 114 -18.14 1.36 3.38
N ASN A 115 -17.62 2.45 3.93
CA ASN A 115 -17.62 3.76 3.30
C ASN A 115 -16.22 4.37 3.26
N PHE A 116 -15.86 4.86 2.09
CA PHE A 116 -14.61 5.57 1.87
C PHE A 116 -14.76 6.58 0.72
N SER A 117 -14.43 7.83 0.97
CA SER A 117 -14.36 8.87 -0.05
C SER A 117 -12.92 9.03 -0.52
N LEU A 118 -12.66 8.81 -1.80
CA LEU A 118 -11.31 8.90 -2.37
C LEU A 118 -10.79 10.34 -2.30
N PRO A 119 -9.65 10.61 -1.65
CA PRO A 119 -8.97 11.90 -1.73
C PRO A 119 -8.54 12.20 -3.17
N ILE A 120 -9.07 13.27 -3.76
CA ILE A 120 -8.74 13.67 -5.14
C ILE A 120 -7.42 14.44 -5.26
N ASN A 121 -6.92 15.01 -4.17
CA ASN A 121 -5.59 15.62 -4.12
C ASN A 121 -4.61 14.63 -3.49
N GLN A 122 -3.78 14.01 -4.32
CA GLN A 122 -2.77 13.03 -3.91
C GLN A 122 -1.34 13.53 -4.21
N GLN A 123 -1.12 14.85 -4.23
CA GLN A 123 0.14 15.47 -4.65
C GLN A 123 1.26 15.40 -3.60
N SER A 124 1.00 14.92 -2.40
CA SER A 124 2.01 14.63 -1.37
C SER A 124 1.99 13.14 -1.01
N LEU A 125 3.07 12.64 -0.41
CA LEU A 125 3.14 11.24 0.06
C LEU A 125 2.09 10.94 1.13
N GLU A 126 1.80 11.90 2.01
CA GLU A 126 0.76 11.80 3.02
C GLU A 126 -0.62 11.68 2.39
N ASN A 127 -0.94 12.54 1.42
CA ASN A 127 -2.21 12.49 0.71
C ASN A 127 -2.35 11.22 -0.13
N LEU A 128 -1.25 10.74 -0.71
CA LEU A 128 -1.22 9.47 -1.43
C LEU A 128 -1.49 8.30 -0.45
N ALA A 129 -0.86 8.30 0.73
CA ALA A 129 -1.08 7.30 1.76
C ALA A 129 -2.54 7.29 2.26
N SER A 130 -3.14 8.47 2.45
CA SER A 130 -4.55 8.59 2.87
C SER A 130 -5.56 8.07 1.84
N ALA A 131 -5.13 7.82 0.61
CA ALA A 131 -5.97 7.24 -0.43
C ALA A 131 -5.93 5.69 -0.46
N ASP A 132 -5.02 5.04 0.27
CA ASP A 132 -4.87 3.57 0.28
C ASP A 132 -5.85 2.92 1.26
N TYR A 133 -7.12 2.91 0.90
CA TYR A 133 -8.17 2.31 1.72
C TYR A 133 -8.02 0.79 1.81
N MET A 134 -8.02 0.30 3.05
CA MET A 134 -7.90 -1.12 3.39
C MET A 134 -8.93 -1.51 4.44
N THR A 135 -9.35 -2.76 4.40
CA THR A 135 -10.26 -3.34 5.39
C THR A 135 -9.81 -4.73 5.81
N CYS A 136 -10.18 -5.13 7.01
CA CYS A 136 -9.98 -6.48 7.53
C CYS A 136 -11.21 -6.89 8.33
N THR A 137 -11.58 -8.17 8.24
CA THR A 137 -12.54 -8.81 9.15
C THR A 137 -11.91 -10.10 9.66
N VAL A 138 -11.92 -10.28 10.98
CA VAL A 138 -11.47 -11.50 11.65
C VAL A 138 -12.70 -12.09 12.34
N GLU A 139 -13.23 -13.16 11.78
CA GLU A 139 -14.41 -13.85 12.29
C GLU A 139 -13.99 -14.81 13.41
N ASP A 140 -14.90 -15.00 14.37
CA ASP A 140 -14.77 -15.99 15.45
C ASP A 140 -13.41 -15.94 16.20
N ALA A 141 -12.85 -14.75 16.37
CA ALA A 141 -11.58 -14.58 17.04
C ALA A 141 -11.67 -14.86 18.55
N ILE A 142 -10.73 -15.64 19.03
CA ILE A 142 -10.53 -15.95 20.45
C ILE A 142 -9.09 -15.65 20.87
N ASN A 143 -8.88 -15.44 22.16
CA ASN A 143 -7.51 -15.27 22.68
C ASN A 143 -6.80 -16.62 22.76
N GLU A 144 -5.88 -16.88 21.84
CA GLU A 144 -5.02 -18.06 21.83
C GLU A 144 -3.87 -18.01 22.85
N GLY A 145 -3.92 -17.07 23.82
CA GLY A 145 -2.94 -16.92 24.88
C GLY A 145 -1.87 -15.86 24.62
N SER A 146 -1.74 -15.36 23.40
CA SER A 146 -0.79 -14.27 23.06
C SER A 146 -1.32 -12.87 23.39
N GLY A 147 -2.65 -12.73 23.50
CA GLY A 147 -3.32 -11.44 23.62
C GLY A 147 -3.26 -10.59 22.33
N VAL A 148 -2.74 -11.15 21.24
CA VAL A 148 -2.54 -10.42 19.98
C VAL A 148 -3.58 -10.84 18.93
N LEU A 149 -4.29 -9.86 18.38
CA LEU A 149 -5.16 -10.02 17.22
C LEU A 149 -4.37 -9.69 15.94
N HIS A 150 -4.27 -10.65 15.05
CA HIS A 150 -3.60 -10.47 13.77
C HIS A 150 -4.57 -9.91 12.73
N LEU A 151 -4.27 -8.73 12.19
CA LEU A 151 -5.06 -8.05 11.17
C LEU A 151 -4.36 -8.13 9.82
N ASN A 152 -4.93 -8.87 8.89
CA ASN A 152 -4.53 -8.85 7.51
C ASN A 152 -5.35 -7.81 6.76
N MET A 153 -4.77 -6.62 6.58
CA MET A 153 -5.44 -5.49 5.96
C MET A 153 -5.43 -5.64 4.43
N ASN A 154 -6.59 -5.94 3.86
CA ASN A 154 -6.75 -6.15 2.43
C ASN A 154 -6.98 -4.83 1.72
N ARG A 155 -6.18 -4.52 0.69
CA ARG A 155 -6.36 -3.34 -0.14
C ARG A 155 -7.66 -3.39 -0.90
N ARG A 156 -8.40 -2.31 -0.80
CA ARG A 156 -9.64 -2.08 -1.54
C ARG A 156 -9.42 -1.20 -2.78
N MET A 157 -8.24 -0.61 -2.91
CA MET A 157 -7.85 0.32 -3.95
C MET A 157 -6.88 -0.33 -4.94
N ALA A 158 -6.59 0.39 -6.02
CA ALA A 158 -5.57 0.04 -7.00
C ALA A 158 -4.58 1.19 -7.16
N LYS A 159 -3.36 0.88 -7.60
CA LYS A 159 -2.35 1.88 -7.93
C LYS A 159 -2.28 2.05 -9.45
N VAL A 160 -2.26 3.29 -9.91
CA VAL A 160 -2.00 3.66 -11.31
C VAL A 160 -0.74 4.50 -11.36
N ILE A 161 0.19 4.09 -12.22
CA ILE A 161 1.43 4.82 -12.50
C ILE A 161 1.44 5.15 -13.98
N MET A 162 1.60 6.42 -14.33
CA MET A 162 1.75 6.88 -15.71
C MET A 162 3.13 7.49 -15.89
N THR A 163 3.98 6.89 -16.69
CA THR A 163 5.30 7.44 -17.04
C THR A 163 5.15 8.28 -18.30
N LEU A 164 5.43 9.57 -18.19
CA LEU A 164 5.41 10.48 -19.32
C LEU A 164 6.62 10.21 -20.22
N ASP A 165 6.38 9.95 -21.50
CA ASP A 165 7.40 9.62 -22.47
C ASP A 165 7.20 10.42 -23.75
N ASP A 166 8.30 10.61 -24.52
CA ASP A 166 8.32 11.20 -25.85
C ASP A 166 7.60 12.56 -25.94
N ILE A 167 7.82 13.44 -24.96
CA ILE A 167 7.34 14.81 -24.99
C ILE A 167 8.45 15.75 -25.50
N ASP A 168 8.08 16.73 -26.31
CA ASP A 168 9.00 17.76 -26.77
C ASP A 168 9.74 18.43 -25.58
N SER A 169 11.06 18.44 -25.62
CA SER A 169 11.93 18.94 -24.55
C SER A 169 11.68 20.41 -24.16
N GLN A 170 11.09 21.20 -25.04
CA GLN A 170 10.70 22.59 -24.79
C GLN A 170 9.29 22.74 -24.23
N SER A 171 8.53 21.66 -24.18
CA SER A 171 7.14 21.64 -23.75
C SER A 171 6.97 20.88 -22.43
N LYS A 172 5.83 21.06 -21.79
CA LYS A 172 5.50 20.40 -20.52
C LYS A 172 4.04 19.93 -20.53
N ALA A 173 3.84 18.76 -19.99
CA ALA A 173 2.49 18.32 -19.58
C ALA A 173 2.19 18.89 -18.19
N LEU A 174 1.20 19.75 -18.09
CA LEU A 174 0.81 20.43 -16.86
C LEU A 174 -0.54 19.91 -16.36
N GLY A 175 -0.76 19.94 -15.07
CA GLY A 175 -2.05 19.61 -14.47
C GLY A 175 -2.54 18.21 -14.81
N VAL A 176 -1.64 17.24 -14.95
CA VAL A 176 -2.02 15.83 -15.22
C VAL A 176 -2.97 15.34 -14.14
N LYS A 177 -4.10 14.77 -14.56
CA LYS A 177 -5.07 14.14 -13.67
C LYS A 177 -5.43 12.76 -14.20
N ILE A 178 -5.77 11.87 -13.26
CA ILE A 178 -6.11 10.47 -13.52
C ILE A 178 -7.54 10.23 -13.07
N GLY A 179 -8.36 9.63 -13.94
CA GLY A 179 -9.75 9.30 -13.69
C GLY A 179 -9.90 8.10 -12.76
N SER A 180 -10.86 8.19 -11.86
CA SER A 180 -11.18 7.16 -10.88
C SER A 180 -12.66 7.17 -10.55
N TYR A 181 -13.17 6.09 -9.96
CA TYR A 181 -14.41 6.13 -9.20
C TYR A 181 -14.19 6.87 -7.87
N GLN A 182 -15.27 7.34 -7.22
CA GLN A 182 -15.18 8.22 -6.04
C GLN A 182 -14.86 7.50 -4.72
N GLY A 183 -14.83 6.19 -4.71
CA GLY A 183 -14.54 5.39 -3.53
C GLY A 183 -15.60 4.33 -3.27
N TYR A 184 -16.03 4.18 -2.03
CA TYR A 184 -16.98 3.15 -1.59
C TYR A 184 -18.17 3.76 -0.85
N THR A 185 -19.35 3.21 -1.11
CA THR A 185 -20.60 3.48 -0.38
C THR A 185 -21.29 2.16 -0.09
N ASP A 186 -21.63 1.90 1.18
CA ASP A 186 -22.25 0.67 1.64
C ASP A 186 -21.53 -0.61 1.14
N GLY A 187 -20.19 -0.59 1.20
CA GLY A 187 -19.30 -1.68 0.79
C GLY A 187 -19.11 -1.86 -0.72
N ASN A 188 -19.82 -1.09 -1.54
CA ASN A 188 -19.76 -1.14 -3.00
C ASN A 188 -18.98 0.04 -3.57
N VAL A 189 -18.35 -0.15 -4.72
CA VAL A 189 -17.72 0.95 -5.45
C VAL A 189 -18.79 1.96 -5.86
N SER A 190 -18.56 3.24 -5.54
CA SER A 190 -19.45 4.35 -5.90
C SER A 190 -19.55 4.49 -7.42
N SER A 191 -20.74 4.79 -7.94
CA SER A 191 -20.95 4.97 -9.39
C SER A 191 -20.39 6.27 -9.94
N GLY A 192 -20.18 7.28 -9.08
CA GLY A 192 -19.60 8.56 -9.47
C GLY A 192 -18.12 8.45 -9.80
N THR A 193 -17.63 9.32 -10.68
CA THR A 193 -16.21 9.41 -11.05
C THR A 193 -15.61 10.75 -10.63
N ALA A 194 -14.29 10.79 -10.46
CA ALA A 194 -13.52 11.96 -10.10
C ALA A 194 -12.18 11.98 -10.85
N LEU A 195 -11.59 13.16 -10.98
CA LEU A 195 -10.24 13.35 -11.50
C LEU A 195 -9.28 13.58 -10.34
N VAL A 196 -8.36 12.64 -10.15
CA VAL A 196 -7.34 12.65 -9.11
C VAL A 196 -6.12 13.43 -9.58
N SER A 197 -5.61 14.34 -8.76
CA SER A 197 -4.32 15.00 -8.95
C SER A 197 -3.23 14.10 -8.36
N PRO A 198 -2.39 13.45 -9.18
CA PRO A 198 -1.47 12.41 -8.73
C PRO A 198 -0.24 12.97 -8.02
N TYR A 199 0.46 12.13 -7.27
CA TYR A 199 1.82 12.36 -6.83
C TYR A 199 2.78 12.31 -8.02
N VAL A 200 3.77 13.21 -8.06
CA VAL A 200 4.70 13.31 -9.18
C VAL A 200 6.12 13.01 -8.72
N THR A 201 6.70 11.96 -9.29
CA THR A 201 8.13 11.67 -9.16
C THR A 201 8.87 12.21 -10.37
N ILE A 202 9.85 13.10 -10.13
CA ILE A 202 10.68 13.71 -11.17
C ILE A 202 11.99 12.92 -11.23
N PRO A 203 12.43 12.44 -12.40
CA PRO A 203 13.70 11.74 -12.52
C PRO A 203 14.87 12.66 -12.20
N GLU A 204 15.99 12.10 -11.80
CA GLU A 204 17.22 12.86 -11.51
C GLU A 204 17.63 13.72 -12.73
N GLY A 205 17.88 15.00 -12.50
CA GLY A 205 18.18 15.97 -13.55
C GLY A 205 17.00 16.36 -14.45
N GLY A 206 15.82 15.77 -14.23
CA GLY A 206 14.60 16.08 -14.98
C GLY A 206 13.86 17.31 -14.46
N LYS A 207 12.78 17.67 -15.13
CA LYS A 207 11.87 18.75 -14.75
C LYS A 207 10.42 18.26 -14.74
N ALA A 208 9.62 18.81 -13.83
CA ALA A 208 8.19 18.49 -13.77
C ALA A 208 7.51 18.71 -15.14
N GLY A 209 6.71 17.73 -15.53
CA GLY A 209 5.97 17.75 -16.79
C GLY A 209 6.78 17.40 -18.02
N GLN A 210 8.01 16.93 -17.89
CA GLN A 210 8.84 16.43 -18.99
C GLN A 210 8.95 14.91 -18.99
N SER A 211 9.48 14.34 -20.07
CA SER A 211 9.68 12.89 -20.22
C SER A 211 10.44 12.31 -19.03
N GLY A 212 10.04 11.12 -18.60
CA GLY A 212 10.54 10.42 -17.43
C GLY A 212 9.80 10.73 -16.13
N CYS A 213 8.96 11.77 -16.06
CA CYS A 213 8.11 12.01 -14.89
C CYS A 213 7.10 10.89 -14.72
N LYS A 214 6.97 10.41 -13.48
CA LYS A 214 5.96 9.41 -13.11
C LYS A 214 4.85 10.09 -12.30
N TYR A 215 3.62 9.81 -12.71
CA TYR A 215 2.39 10.28 -12.06
C TYR A 215 1.73 9.09 -11.38
N THR A 216 1.79 9.05 -10.06
CA THR A 216 1.25 7.96 -9.24
C THR A 216 -0.05 8.39 -8.58
N ALA A 217 -1.10 7.62 -8.77
CA ALA A 217 -2.38 7.80 -8.09
C ALA A 217 -2.89 6.47 -7.53
N ILE A 218 -3.55 6.55 -6.39
CA ILE A 218 -4.39 5.48 -5.88
C ILE A 218 -5.81 5.77 -6.33
N VAL A 219 -6.43 4.77 -6.95
CA VAL A 219 -7.74 4.89 -7.57
C VAL A 219 -8.70 3.82 -7.05
N ALA A 220 -9.98 4.14 -6.99
CA ALA A 220 -10.99 3.14 -6.69
C ALA A 220 -11.17 2.20 -7.89
N PRO A 221 -11.25 0.88 -7.65
CA PRO A 221 -11.46 -0.11 -8.71
C PRO A 221 -12.84 0.03 -9.32
N GLY A 222 -13.08 -0.65 -10.45
CA GLY A 222 -14.40 -0.69 -11.07
C GLY A 222 -14.38 -1.25 -12.47
N ALA A 223 -15.55 -1.39 -13.06
CA ALA A 223 -15.72 -1.78 -14.44
C ALA A 223 -15.20 -0.67 -15.40
N ALA A 224 -14.97 -1.02 -16.65
CA ALA A 224 -14.64 -0.02 -17.66
C ALA A 224 -15.78 1.02 -17.81
N ASN A 225 -15.40 2.30 -17.87
CA ASN A 225 -16.34 3.40 -18.06
C ASN A 225 -15.92 4.26 -19.27
N PRO A 226 -16.41 3.98 -20.48
CA PRO A 226 -15.98 4.65 -21.70
C PRO A 226 -16.39 6.13 -21.75
N ASN A 227 -17.36 6.54 -20.95
CA ASN A 227 -17.91 7.91 -20.97
C ASN A 227 -17.24 8.86 -19.98
N SER A 228 -16.36 8.35 -19.11
CA SER A 228 -15.65 9.17 -18.12
C SER A 228 -14.23 9.44 -18.58
N THR A 229 -13.69 10.60 -18.22
CA THR A 229 -12.30 10.96 -18.51
C THR A 229 -11.35 10.05 -17.74
N PHE A 230 -10.39 9.42 -18.42
CA PHE A 230 -9.32 8.67 -17.77
C PHE A 230 -8.08 9.51 -17.56
N VAL A 231 -7.66 10.30 -18.53
CA VAL A 231 -6.53 11.21 -18.39
C VAL A 231 -6.91 12.61 -18.85
N SER A 232 -6.51 13.61 -18.11
CA SER A 232 -6.53 15.00 -18.60
C SER A 232 -5.23 15.69 -18.26
N LEU A 233 -4.78 16.60 -19.13
CA LEU A 233 -3.60 17.42 -18.95
C LEU A 233 -3.66 18.66 -19.83
N ASN A 234 -2.87 19.69 -19.50
CA ASN A 234 -2.66 20.82 -20.39
C ASN A 234 -1.28 20.65 -21.09
N TYR A 235 -1.27 20.77 -22.40
CA TYR A 235 -0.08 20.69 -23.21
C TYR A 235 -0.06 21.86 -24.22
N LYS A 236 1.01 22.66 -24.20
CA LYS A 236 1.16 23.85 -25.08
C LYS A 236 -0.02 24.83 -25.01
N GLY A 237 -0.68 24.91 -23.83
CA GLY A 237 -1.82 25.78 -23.60
C GLY A 237 -3.18 25.19 -24.01
N GLU A 238 -3.22 23.98 -24.53
CA GLU A 238 -4.43 23.25 -24.87
C GLU A 238 -4.75 22.21 -23.81
N ASP A 239 -6.02 22.13 -23.41
CA ASP A 239 -6.51 21.08 -22.51
C ASP A 239 -6.84 19.83 -23.32
N LEU A 240 -6.09 18.77 -23.01
CA LEU A 240 -6.25 17.48 -23.67
C LEU A 240 -6.94 16.50 -22.74
N VAL A 241 -7.80 15.66 -23.30
CA VAL A 241 -8.57 14.67 -22.55
C VAL A 241 -8.52 13.32 -23.28
N LEU A 242 -8.24 12.26 -22.53
CA LEU A 242 -8.42 10.88 -22.98
C LEU A 242 -9.62 10.28 -22.23
N PRO A 243 -10.71 9.95 -22.91
CA PRO A 243 -11.87 9.28 -22.31
C PRO A 243 -11.61 7.79 -22.11
N GLY A 244 -12.44 7.14 -21.31
CA GLY A 244 -12.46 5.70 -21.09
C GLY A 244 -11.63 5.26 -19.92
N ILE A 245 -12.19 5.33 -18.69
CA ILE A 245 -11.57 4.67 -17.52
C ILE A 245 -11.55 3.17 -17.81
N PRO A 246 -10.38 2.49 -17.81
CA PRO A 246 -10.31 1.06 -18.02
C PRO A 246 -10.89 0.28 -16.82
N ALA A 247 -11.16 -1.01 -17.00
CA ALA A 247 -11.48 -1.88 -15.89
C ALA A 247 -10.26 -2.03 -14.98
N ILE A 248 -10.43 -1.71 -13.70
CA ILE A 248 -9.37 -1.71 -12.69
C ILE A 248 -9.82 -2.60 -11.53
N LYS A 249 -8.93 -3.47 -11.05
CA LYS A 249 -9.16 -4.36 -9.90
C LYS A 249 -8.40 -3.87 -8.68
N ALA A 250 -9.00 -4.00 -7.49
CA ALA A 250 -8.32 -3.76 -6.22
C ALA A 250 -7.10 -4.66 -6.04
N GLY A 251 -6.06 -4.16 -5.34
CA GLY A 251 -4.84 -4.90 -5.06
C GLY A 251 -3.89 -5.06 -6.24
N PHE A 252 -4.09 -4.31 -7.34
CA PHE A 252 -3.19 -4.34 -8.49
C PHE A 252 -2.58 -2.97 -8.77
N CYS A 253 -1.37 -2.99 -9.33
CA CYS A 253 -0.68 -1.84 -9.89
C CYS A 253 -0.77 -1.89 -11.42
N TYR A 254 -1.16 -0.77 -12.02
CA TYR A 254 -1.31 -0.58 -13.45
C TYR A 254 -0.30 0.46 -13.91
N GLU A 255 0.69 0.07 -14.70
CA GLU A 255 1.70 0.97 -15.23
C GLU A 255 1.44 1.25 -16.71
N PHE A 256 1.32 2.52 -17.05
CA PHE A 256 1.10 3.01 -18.40
C PHE A 256 2.27 3.89 -18.86
N THR A 257 2.57 3.86 -20.15
CA THR A 257 3.34 4.91 -20.80
C THR A 257 2.39 5.94 -21.39
N LEU A 258 2.54 7.20 -20.95
CA LEU A 258 1.75 8.35 -21.39
C LEU A 258 2.54 9.14 -22.41
N LYS A 259 1.99 9.29 -23.62
CA LYS A 259 2.57 10.09 -24.72
C LYS A 259 1.61 11.18 -25.12
N VAL A 260 2.17 12.30 -25.62
CA VAL A 260 1.39 13.39 -26.23
C VAL A 260 1.91 13.62 -27.65
N GLU A 261 1.12 13.22 -28.63
CA GLU A 261 1.42 13.36 -30.05
C GLU A 261 0.52 14.46 -30.66
N GLY A 262 1.11 15.63 -30.91
CA GLY A 262 0.32 16.80 -31.30
C GLY A 262 -0.68 17.21 -30.22
N SER A 263 -1.96 17.18 -30.53
CA SER A 263 -3.07 17.46 -29.57
C SER A 263 -3.78 16.18 -29.11
N VAL A 264 -3.10 15.02 -29.11
CA VAL A 264 -3.71 13.73 -28.76
C VAL A 264 -2.92 13.06 -27.64
N ILE A 265 -3.62 12.62 -26.59
CA ILE A 265 -3.07 11.75 -25.55
C ILE A 265 -3.12 10.30 -26.04
N ARG A 266 -2.00 9.58 -25.87
CA ARG A 266 -1.90 8.14 -26.09
C ARG A 266 -1.40 7.44 -24.85
N LEU A 267 -1.98 6.29 -24.55
CA LEU A 267 -1.49 5.37 -23.51
C LEU A 267 -1.08 4.05 -24.16
N SER A 268 -0.01 3.46 -23.63
CA SER A 268 0.31 2.05 -23.88
C SER A 268 -0.76 1.13 -23.30
N GLU A 269 -0.75 -0.13 -23.70
CA GLU A 269 -1.36 -1.18 -22.88
C GLU A 269 -0.69 -1.18 -21.49
N PRO A 270 -1.46 -1.38 -20.42
CA PRO A 270 -0.89 -1.38 -19.08
C PRO A 270 -0.05 -2.64 -18.80
N ILE A 271 1.05 -2.45 -18.10
CA ILE A 271 1.68 -3.55 -17.38
C ILE A 271 0.92 -3.69 -16.07
N VAL A 272 0.32 -4.85 -15.83
CA VAL A 272 -0.52 -5.11 -14.65
C VAL A 272 0.19 -6.11 -13.76
N THR A 273 0.51 -5.68 -12.55
CA THR A 273 1.15 -6.52 -11.53
C THR A 273 0.32 -6.52 -10.24
N PRO A 274 0.36 -7.58 -9.43
CA PRO A 274 -0.17 -7.48 -8.07
C PRO A 274 0.50 -6.31 -7.36
N TRP A 275 -0.27 -5.53 -6.61
CA TRP A 275 0.29 -4.48 -5.77
C TRP A 275 0.84 -5.12 -4.49
N GLU A 276 1.94 -5.79 -4.65
CA GLU A 276 2.58 -6.54 -3.59
C GLU A 276 3.31 -5.63 -2.61
N THR A 277 3.29 -6.02 -1.35
CA THR A 277 4.08 -5.46 -0.29
C THR A 277 5.47 -6.06 -0.35
N GLY A 278 6.40 -5.32 -0.91
CA GLY A 278 7.82 -5.62 -0.77
C GLY A 278 8.41 -6.55 -1.80
N THR A 279 9.34 -6.03 -2.58
CA THR A 279 10.44 -6.83 -3.11
C THR A 279 11.17 -7.45 -1.93
N ILE A 280 11.33 -8.77 -1.95
CA ILE A 280 12.25 -9.47 -1.06
C ILE A 280 13.64 -8.90 -1.34
N ASN A 281 14.09 -7.90 -0.57
CA ASN A 281 15.48 -7.47 -0.54
C ASN A 281 16.30 -8.50 0.24
N GLY A 282 16.43 -9.66 -0.35
CA GLY A 282 17.26 -10.76 0.15
C GLY A 282 18.05 -11.35 -0.99
N GLY A 283 19.15 -10.70 -1.38
CA GLY A 283 19.99 -11.13 -2.49
C GLY A 283 19.34 -10.81 -3.85
N ASP A 284 20.16 -10.71 -4.88
CA ASP A 284 19.77 -10.55 -6.26
C ASP A 284 18.64 -11.51 -6.66
N ALA A 285 17.39 -11.16 -6.32
CA ALA A 285 16.24 -11.69 -6.99
C ALA A 285 16.28 -11.03 -8.37
N THR A 286 17.07 -11.59 -9.27
CA THR A 286 16.73 -11.51 -10.67
C THR A 286 15.24 -11.73 -10.73
N GLU A 287 14.55 -10.75 -11.28
CA GLU A 287 13.16 -10.80 -11.70
C GLU A 287 12.76 -12.24 -11.91
N LEU A 288 12.00 -12.82 -10.96
CA LEU A 288 11.34 -14.08 -11.19
C LEU A 288 10.33 -13.75 -12.29
N GLN A 289 10.76 -13.90 -13.52
CA GLN A 289 9.82 -14.06 -14.62
C GLN A 289 9.04 -15.32 -14.27
N LEU A 290 7.87 -15.10 -13.67
CA LEU A 290 6.92 -16.15 -13.29
C LEU A 290 6.30 -16.84 -14.52
N ASP A 291 6.86 -16.63 -15.69
CA ASP A 291 6.30 -17.09 -16.96
C ASP A 291 6.45 -18.59 -17.17
N ALA A 292 7.33 -19.26 -16.44
CA ALA A 292 7.47 -20.69 -16.58
C ALA A 292 8.09 -21.38 -15.35
N TYR A 293 7.42 -22.41 -14.85
CA TYR A 293 7.95 -23.33 -13.86
C TYR A 293 8.31 -24.66 -14.51
N TYR A 294 9.45 -25.22 -14.10
CA TYR A 294 9.85 -26.56 -14.49
C TYR A 294 9.49 -27.53 -13.38
N VAL A 295 8.66 -28.52 -13.67
CA VAL A 295 8.24 -29.54 -12.72
C VAL A 295 8.84 -30.89 -13.13
N LYS A 296 9.54 -31.52 -12.20
CA LYS A 296 9.97 -32.89 -12.32
C LYS A 296 8.96 -33.81 -11.67
N GLU A 297 8.31 -34.68 -12.42
CA GLU A 297 7.41 -35.68 -11.89
C GLU A 297 8.21 -36.88 -11.34
N HIS A 298 8.01 -37.21 -10.08
CA HIS A 298 8.55 -38.45 -9.48
C HIS A 298 7.42 -39.49 -9.50
N ALA A 299 7.39 -40.29 -10.56
CA ALA A 299 6.57 -41.48 -10.55
C ALA A 299 7.45 -42.65 -10.01
N THR A 300 7.02 -43.24 -8.89
CA THR A 300 7.42 -44.54 -8.34
C THR A 300 8.78 -45.07 -8.85
N GLY A 301 9.86 -44.53 -8.35
CA GLY A 301 11.22 -45.11 -8.50
C GLY A 301 12.00 -44.72 -9.75
N ASN A 302 11.38 -44.16 -10.76
CA ASN A 302 12.07 -43.58 -11.92
C ASN A 302 11.61 -42.16 -12.13
N ALA A 303 12.53 -41.20 -12.00
CA ALA A 303 12.28 -39.81 -12.33
C ALA A 303 12.13 -39.70 -13.86
N THR A 304 10.92 -39.81 -14.36
CA THR A 304 10.61 -39.29 -15.69
C THR A 304 10.56 -37.77 -15.58
N GLY A 305 11.70 -37.11 -15.88
CA GLY A 305 11.78 -35.67 -15.95
C GLY A 305 10.85 -35.18 -17.07
N MET A 306 10.02 -34.22 -16.77
CA MET A 306 9.49 -33.38 -17.84
C MET A 306 10.68 -32.76 -18.56
N ASP A 307 10.58 -32.76 -19.89
CA ASP A 307 11.55 -32.12 -20.72
C ASP A 307 11.71 -30.68 -20.27
N TRP A 308 12.90 -30.26 -19.90
CA TRP A 308 13.19 -28.92 -19.41
C TRP A 308 12.89 -27.85 -20.45
N ASP A 309 12.70 -28.26 -21.69
CA ASP A 309 12.30 -27.39 -22.80
C ASP A 309 10.79 -27.11 -22.82
N ASN A 310 10.00 -27.81 -22.02
CA ASN A 310 8.56 -27.59 -21.86
C ASN A 310 8.26 -26.85 -20.53
N ALA A 311 8.42 -25.55 -20.56
CA ALA A 311 8.01 -24.68 -19.48
C ALA A 311 6.49 -24.67 -19.32
N MET A 312 5.98 -24.96 -18.13
CA MET A 312 4.57 -24.79 -17.80
C MET A 312 4.33 -23.37 -17.30
N GLY A 313 3.36 -22.69 -17.86
CA GLY A 313 2.82 -21.46 -17.27
C GLY A 313 2.19 -21.74 -15.90
N VAL A 314 1.95 -20.68 -15.12
CA VAL A 314 1.38 -20.72 -13.75
C VAL A 314 0.11 -21.56 -13.67
N ASP A 315 -0.75 -21.49 -14.68
CA ASP A 315 -2.01 -22.26 -14.72
C ASP A 315 -1.79 -23.74 -14.98
N GLY A 316 -0.79 -24.10 -15.77
CA GLY A 316 -0.39 -25.48 -15.96
C GLY A 316 0.15 -26.10 -14.66
N LEU A 317 0.96 -25.36 -13.90
CA LEU A 317 1.46 -25.77 -12.61
C LEU A 317 0.34 -25.93 -11.57
N ARG A 318 -0.60 -24.99 -11.52
CA ARG A 318 -1.78 -25.07 -10.63
C ARG A 318 -2.62 -26.31 -10.93
N ASN A 319 -2.84 -26.63 -12.19
CA ASN A 319 -3.60 -27.81 -12.58
C ASN A 319 -2.85 -29.09 -12.22
N LEU A 320 -1.54 -29.13 -12.42
CA LEU A 320 -0.71 -30.28 -12.06
C LEU A 320 -0.73 -30.52 -10.55
N LEU A 321 -0.62 -29.48 -9.72
CA LEU A 321 -0.70 -29.55 -8.26
C LEU A 321 -2.07 -29.96 -7.75
N ARG A 322 -3.16 -29.61 -8.47
CA ARG A 322 -4.52 -30.03 -8.12
C ARG A 322 -4.80 -31.48 -8.46
N THR A 323 -4.20 -32.00 -9.51
CA THR A 323 -4.48 -33.35 -10.00
C THR A 323 -3.53 -34.42 -9.45
N ASN A 324 -2.42 -34.02 -8.88
CA ASN A 324 -1.38 -34.93 -8.43
C ASN A 324 -1.04 -34.74 -6.93
N THR A 325 -1.69 -35.53 -6.07
CA THR A 325 -1.53 -35.48 -4.62
C THR A 325 -0.16 -35.95 -4.10
N ASN A 326 0.70 -36.47 -5.00
CA ASN A 326 2.02 -37.01 -4.66
C ASN A 326 3.17 -36.01 -4.97
N LEU A 327 2.87 -34.81 -5.44
CA LEU A 327 3.89 -33.80 -5.69
C LEU A 327 4.24 -33.07 -4.38
N SER A 328 5.52 -33.07 -4.03
CA SER A 328 6.03 -32.30 -2.90
C SER A 328 6.51 -30.93 -3.36
N LEU A 329 5.92 -29.88 -2.78
CA LEU A 329 6.32 -28.47 -3.01
C LEU A 329 7.79 -28.20 -2.65
N ILE A 330 8.40 -29.04 -1.80
CA ILE A 330 9.80 -28.87 -1.35
C ILE A 330 10.79 -29.13 -2.50
N HIS A 331 10.40 -29.88 -3.53
CA HIS A 331 11.26 -30.22 -4.66
C HIS A 331 11.19 -29.20 -5.82
N ILE A 332 10.37 -28.17 -5.69
CA ILE A 332 10.17 -27.14 -6.72
C ILE A 332 11.19 -25.98 -6.59
N SER A 333 11.93 -25.90 -5.46
CA SER A 333 12.60 -24.67 -5.05
C SER A 333 14.07 -24.50 -5.42
N GLU A 334 14.73 -25.45 -6.08
CA GLU A 334 16.12 -25.26 -6.50
C GLU A 334 16.37 -25.77 -7.92
N PRO A 335 16.63 -24.86 -8.88
CA PRO A 335 17.33 -25.26 -10.10
C PRO A 335 18.79 -25.58 -9.72
N THR A 336 19.15 -26.84 -9.62
CA THR A 336 20.56 -27.25 -9.57
C THR A 336 21.23 -26.71 -10.83
N ARG A 337 22.02 -25.66 -10.68
CA ARG A 337 23.02 -25.30 -11.70
C ARG A 337 23.99 -26.45 -11.80
N HIS A 338 23.91 -27.22 -12.86
CA HIS A 338 25.04 -28.03 -13.32
C HIS A 338 25.97 -27.10 -14.09
N SER A 339 27.15 -26.90 -13.51
CA SER A 339 28.34 -26.34 -14.14
C SER A 339 28.80 -27.19 -15.29
#